data_fa3f4d29eb4965299fbbdc7ad574ac30
#
_entry.id   fa3f4d29eb4965299fbbdc7ad574ac30
#
_cell.length_a   1.000
_cell.length_b   1.000
_cell.length_c   1.000
_cell.angle_alpha   90.00
_cell.angle_beta   90.00
_cell.angle_gamma   90.00
#
_symmetry.space_group_name_H-M   'P 1'
#
loop_
_entity.id
_entity.type
_entity.pdbx_description
1 polymer ?
#
loop_
_entity_poly.entity_id
_entity_poly.type
_entity_poly.pdbx_seq_one_letter_code
_entity_poly.pdbx_strand_id
1 'polypeptide(L)'
;MMMTRTPALLLGLGLLLAACGSPERFAVSAPAITEKQRISFGSVEVRDVSLPSYAAADEISIQSADGTLVSSSGVLWADAPERAVALELSQNLARLTDRRVASEPWPFEAFPDARLDVRFSELVARDSGVFRASGQYFVAVEDGRRERSGLFDLEVPFDPAGGPNAIAAARGQLILDLSRFIAREGLR
;
A
#
# COMPACT_ATOMS: atom_id res chain seq x y z
N MET A 1 -45.49 19.34 -63.81
CA MET A 1 -44.57 20.29 -63.15
C MET A 1 -44.84 20.21 -61.66
N MET A 2 -44.21 19.27 -60.97
CA MET A 2 -44.39 19.02 -59.52
C MET A 2 -43.03 18.80 -58.90
N MET A 3 -42.56 19.84 -58.22
CA MET A 3 -41.30 19.83 -57.43
C MET A 3 -41.52 19.11 -56.09
N THR A 4 -40.94 17.95 -55.94
CA THR A 4 -40.88 17.23 -54.67
C THR A 4 -39.69 17.78 -53.85
N ARG A 5 -39.96 18.45 -52.76
CA ARG A 5 -39.00 18.88 -51.77
C ARG A 5 -38.78 17.73 -50.78
N THR A 6 -37.62 17.11 -50.81
CA THR A 6 -37.16 16.16 -49.77
C THR A 6 -36.55 16.92 -48.64
N PRO A 7 -37.03 16.79 -47.37
CA PRO A 7 -36.33 17.38 -46.22
C PRO A 7 -35.13 16.54 -45.83
N ALA A 8 -34.01 17.21 -45.67
CA ALA A 8 -32.79 16.68 -45.08
C ALA A 8 -33.01 16.37 -43.60
N LEU A 9 -33.20 15.12 -43.26
CA LEU A 9 -33.31 14.59 -41.90
C LEU A 9 -32.18 13.60 -41.63
N LEU A 10 -30.92 14.04 -41.71
CA LEU A 10 -29.74 13.24 -41.47
C LEU A 10 -28.62 14.09 -40.88
N LEU A 11 -28.89 14.70 -39.70
CA LEU A 11 -27.75 15.30 -38.95
C LEU A 11 -28.09 15.31 -37.44
N GLY A 12 -27.92 14.20 -36.80
CA GLY A 12 -28.21 14.11 -35.36
C GLY A 12 -27.63 12.87 -34.65
N LEU A 13 -26.78 12.08 -35.32
CA LEU A 13 -26.16 10.89 -34.72
C LEU A 13 -24.64 11.06 -34.64
N GLY A 14 -24.21 12.16 -34.07
CA GLY A 14 -22.80 12.45 -33.89
C GLY A 14 -22.50 12.83 -32.44
N LEU A 15 -21.60 12.10 -31.81
CA LEU A 15 -20.88 12.46 -30.58
C LEU A 15 -21.62 12.25 -29.24
N LEU A 16 -21.97 11.02 -28.94
CA LEU A 16 -21.80 10.50 -27.59
C LEU A 16 -20.42 9.80 -27.51
N LEU A 17 -19.36 10.55 -27.71
CA LEU A 17 -18.03 10.18 -27.22
C LEU A 17 -18.10 10.34 -25.71
N ALA A 18 -18.48 9.25 -25.02
CA ALA A 18 -18.27 9.14 -23.57
C ALA A 18 -16.79 9.43 -23.33
N ALA A 19 -16.52 10.58 -22.72
CA ALA A 19 -15.21 10.91 -22.16
C ALA A 19 -14.96 9.91 -21.03
N CYS A 20 -14.45 8.72 -21.33
CA CYS A 20 -13.82 7.86 -20.36
C CYS A 20 -12.56 8.61 -19.90
N GLY A 21 -12.68 9.41 -18.84
CA GLY A 21 -11.52 9.98 -18.16
C GLY A 21 -10.59 8.84 -17.76
N SER A 22 -9.30 8.99 -18.03
CA SER A 22 -8.32 8.03 -17.52
C SER A 22 -8.35 8.06 -16.00
N PRO A 23 -8.27 6.89 -15.31
CA PRO A 23 -8.22 6.87 -13.86
C PRO A 23 -6.98 7.59 -13.34
N GLU A 24 -7.14 8.31 -12.23
CA GLU A 24 -6.02 8.94 -11.53
C GLU A 24 -5.28 7.93 -10.67
N ARG A 25 -3.94 7.96 -10.73
CA ARG A 25 -3.09 7.05 -9.95
C ARG A 25 -2.29 7.82 -8.92
N PHE A 26 -2.33 7.35 -7.68
CA PHE A 26 -1.72 8.00 -6.53
C PHE A 26 -0.54 7.18 -6.03
N ALA A 27 0.66 7.79 -6.11
CA ALA A 27 1.89 7.20 -5.62
C ALA A 27 2.09 7.53 -4.14
N VAL A 28 2.59 6.56 -3.40
CA VAL A 28 3.00 6.76 -2.00
C VAL A 28 4.40 7.34 -1.97
N SER A 29 4.55 8.50 -1.33
CA SER A 29 5.87 9.11 -1.11
C SER A 29 6.53 8.52 0.14
N ALA A 30 7.81 8.15 0.02
CA ALA A 30 8.56 7.65 1.18
C ALA A 30 8.80 8.79 2.18
N PRO A 31 8.38 8.65 3.46
CA PRO A 31 8.66 9.64 4.49
C PRO A 31 10.16 9.77 4.77
N ALA A 32 10.57 10.91 5.31
CA ALA A 32 11.95 11.11 5.74
C ALA A 32 12.26 10.27 6.99
N ILE A 33 13.43 9.63 7.00
CA ILE A 33 13.94 8.83 8.11
C ILE A 33 15.22 9.49 8.60
N THR A 34 15.23 9.95 9.84
CA THR A 34 16.38 10.62 10.47
C THR A 34 17.02 9.80 11.58
N GLU A 35 16.25 8.86 12.17
CA GLU A 35 16.72 7.98 13.25
C GLU A 35 17.27 6.65 12.70
N LYS A 36 18.09 6.00 13.54
CA LYS A 36 18.61 4.66 13.30
C LYS A 36 18.22 3.70 14.41
N GLN A 37 17.91 2.46 14.04
CA GLN A 37 17.58 1.38 14.96
C GLN A 37 18.53 0.21 14.79
N ARG A 38 18.97 -0.37 15.91
CA ARG A 38 19.82 -1.57 15.90
C ARG A 38 18.95 -2.82 15.86
N ILE A 39 19.30 -3.75 15.00
CA ILE A 39 18.68 -5.07 14.91
C ILE A 39 19.75 -6.16 15.09
N SER A 40 19.31 -7.38 15.39
CA SER A 40 20.21 -8.53 15.65
C SER A 40 20.70 -9.23 14.39
N PHE A 41 20.10 -8.92 13.22
CA PHE A 41 20.39 -9.59 11.94
C PHE A 41 21.22 -8.67 11.04
N GLY A 42 22.15 -9.25 10.30
CA GLY A 42 22.97 -8.55 9.29
C GLY A 42 22.24 -8.39 7.97
N SER A 43 21.29 -9.30 7.69
CA SER A 43 20.46 -9.28 6.48
C SER A 43 19.04 -9.77 6.75
N VAL A 44 18.08 -9.19 6.03
CA VAL A 44 16.64 -9.53 6.17
C VAL A 44 15.98 -9.54 4.79
N GLU A 45 15.32 -10.63 4.45
CA GLU A 45 14.41 -10.72 3.32
C GLU A 45 13.00 -10.35 3.76
N VAL A 46 12.38 -9.39 3.11
CA VAL A 46 10.96 -9.07 3.29
C VAL A 46 10.16 -9.82 2.24
N ARG A 47 9.33 -10.75 2.65
CA ARG A 47 8.47 -11.52 1.76
C ARG A 47 7.33 -10.66 1.24
N ASP A 48 6.70 -11.11 0.16
CA ASP A 48 5.47 -10.49 -0.30
C ASP A 48 4.44 -10.48 0.82
N VAL A 49 3.81 -9.33 1.04
CA VAL A 49 2.84 -9.17 2.12
C VAL A 49 1.49 -9.78 1.74
N SER A 50 0.76 -10.29 2.73
CA SER A 50 -0.62 -10.71 2.54
C SER A 50 -1.55 -9.57 2.93
N LEU A 51 -2.43 -9.15 2.00
CA LEU A 51 -3.42 -8.10 2.21
C LEU A 51 -4.85 -8.67 2.14
N PRO A 52 -5.82 -8.08 2.85
CA PRO A 52 -7.24 -8.32 2.57
C PRO A 52 -7.58 -7.95 1.12
N SER A 53 -8.52 -8.65 0.50
CA SER A 53 -8.84 -8.50 -0.92
C SER A 53 -9.15 -7.06 -1.35
N TYR A 54 -9.84 -6.28 -0.50
CA TYR A 54 -10.12 -4.87 -0.78
C TYR A 54 -8.87 -3.98 -0.74
N ALA A 55 -7.86 -4.36 0.05
CA ALA A 55 -6.60 -3.63 0.16
C ALA A 55 -5.58 -4.09 -0.90
N ALA A 56 -5.74 -5.29 -1.46
CA ALA A 56 -4.95 -5.81 -2.58
C ALA A 56 -5.44 -5.28 -3.95
N ALA A 57 -6.64 -4.69 -3.99
CA ALA A 57 -7.19 -4.07 -5.20
C ALA A 57 -6.45 -2.77 -5.57
N ASP A 58 -6.44 -2.45 -6.87
CA ASP A 58 -5.86 -1.20 -7.36
C ASP A 58 -6.61 0.03 -6.85
N GLU A 59 -7.91 -0.08 -6.58
CA GLU A 59 -8.75 1.00 -6.11
C GLU A 59 -8.44 1.38 -4.66
N ILE A 60 -8.39 2.69 -4.39
CA ILE A 60 -8.30 3.19 -3.02
C ILE A 60 -9.65 3.04 -2.35
N SER A 61 -9.72 2.14 -1.36
CA SER A 61 -10.93 1.91 -0.56
C SER A 61 -10.95 2.78 0.69
N ILE A 62 -12.13 3.35 0.99
CA ILE A 62 -12.38 4.13 2.21
C ILE A 62 -13.49 3.45 2.99
N GLN A 63 -13.28 3.23 4.28
CA GLN A 63 -14.29 2.69 5.18
C GLN A 63 -15.11 3.80 5.80
N SER A 64 -16.42 3.73 5.61
CA SER A 64 -17.39 4.63 6.25
C SER A 64 -17.65 4.25 7.70
N ALA A 65 -18.26 5.16 8.46
CA ALA A 65 -18.56 4.97 9.89
C ALA A 65 -19.47 3.76 10.17
N ASP A 66 -20.30 3.34 9.21
CA ASP A 66 -21.15 2.15 9.30
C ASP A 66 -20.40 0.84 8.94
N GLY A 67 -19.10 0.92 8.62
CA GLY A 67 -18.26 -0.20 8.24
C GLY A 67 -18.27 -0.52 6.73
N THR A 68 -19.07 0.17 5.93
CA THR A 68 -19.11 -0.02 4.47
C THR A 68 -17.79 0.42 3.83
N LEU A 69 -17.26 -0.41 2.92
CA LEU A 69 -16.09 -0.06 2.09
C LEU A 69 -16.57 0.55 0.77
N VAL A 70 -16.11 1.76 0.49
CA VAL A 70 -16.41 2.49 -0.75
C VAL A 70 -15.11 2.69 -1.52
N SER A 71 -15.12 2.33 -2.80
CA SER A 71 -14.02 2.59 -3.74
C SER A 71 -14.54 3.21 -5.02
N SER A 72 -13.65 3.87 -5.76
CA SER A 72 -13.97 4.48 -7.06
C SER A 72 -13.00 3.96 -8.11
N SER A 73 -13.53 3.47 -9.23
CA SER A 73 -12.72 3.01 -10.37
C SER A 73 -11.84 4.08 -11.00
N GLY A 74 -12.06 5.35 -10.65
CA GLY A 74 -11.25 6.49 -11.10
C GLY A 74 -10.10 6.85 -10.16
N VAL A 75 -9.96 6.22 -8.99
CA VAL A 75 -9.00 6.59 -7.93
C VAL A 75 -8.19 5.36 -7.54
N LEU A 76 -6.98 5.23 -8.09
CA LEU A 76 -6.19 4.02 -8.01
C LEU A 76 -4.83 4.25 -7.34
N TRP A 77 -4.29 3.23 -6.73
CA TRP A 77 -2.88 3.19 -6.38
C TRP A 77 -2.01 3.19 -7.66
N ALA A 78 -0.85 3.81 -7.59
CA ALA A 78 0.07 3.87 -8.74
C ALA A 78 0.81 2.54 -9.00
N ASP A 79 0.84 1.64 -8.01
CA ASP A 79 1.47 0.31 -8.10
C ASP A 79 0.60 -0.72 -7.39
N ALA A 80 0.78 -2.01 -7.71
CA ALA A 80 0.11 -3.12 -7.05
C ALA A 80 0.36 -3.09 -5.53
N PRO A 81 -0.68 -3.04 -4.68
CA PRO A 81 -0.52 -2.75 -3.26
C PRO A 81 0.38 -3.73 -2.50
N GLU A 82 0.27 -5.03 -2.76
CA GLU A 82 1.09 -6.07 -2.08
C GLU A 82 2.57 -5.85 -2.35
N ARG A 83 2.94 -5.70 -3.63
CA ARG A 83 4.31 -5.41 -4.05
C ARG A 83 4.81 -4.09 -3.49
N ALA A 84 4.00 -3.03 -3.57
CA ALA A 84 4.36 -1.69 -3.10
C ALA A 84 4.64 -1.69 -1.59
N VAL A 85 3.79 -2.32 -0.77
CA VAL A 85 3.98 -2.40 0.69
C VAL A 85 5.24 -3.21 1.03
N ALA A 86 5.48 -4.35 0.38
CA ALA A 86 6.70 -5.14 0.61
C ALA A 86 7.97 -4.34 0.28
N LEU A 87 7.94 -3.59 -0.82
CA LEU A 87 9.05 -2.72 -1.23
C LEU A 87 9.24 -1.54 -0.27
N GLU A 88 8.16 -0.88 0.16
CA GLU A 88 8.19 0.20 1.16
C GLU A 88 8.77 -0.31 2.50
N LEU A 89 8.32 -1.47 3.00
CA LEU A 89 8.86 -2.09 4.21
C LEU A 89 10.36 -2.37 4.09
N SER A 90 10.80 -2.99 2.99
CA SER A 90 12.22 -3.34 2.79
C SER A 90 13.09 -2.09 2.73
N GLN A 91 12.68 -1.04 2.01
CA GLN A 91 13.42 0.21 1.92
C GLN A 91 13.46 0.96 3.26
N ASN A 92 12.34 1.01 3.99
CA ASN A 92 12.29 1.65 5.29
C ASN A 92 13.20 0.91 6.29
N LEU A 93 13.13 -0.42 6.35
CA LEU A 93 14.00 -1.23 7.21
C LEU A 93 15.48 -1.06 6.84
N ALA A 94 15.84 -1.04 5.56
CA ALA A 94 17.20 -0.80 5.13
C ALA A 94 17.72 0.57 5.62
N ARG A 95 16.92 1.63 5.45
CA ARG A 95 17.27 2.98 5.90
C ARG A 95 17.32 3.12 7.41
N LEU A 96 16.37 2.49 8.14
CA LEU A 96 16.32 2.53 9.61
C LEU A 96 17.49 1.80 10.25
N THR A 97 17.95 0.69 9.66
CA THR A 97 18.86 -0.22 10.35
C THR A 97 20.29 -0.21 9.82
N ASP A 98 20.53 0.39 8.64
CA ASP A 98 21.78 0.29 7.88
C ASP A 98 22.20 -1.18 7.65
N ARG A 99 21.23 -2.08 7.53
CA ARG A 99 21.46 -3.50 7.23
C ARG A 99 21.07 -3.82 5.79
N ARG A 100 21.50 -4.98 5.33
CA ARG A 100 21.10 -5.47 4.02
C ARG A 100 19.68 -5.99 4.08
N VAL A 101 18.72 -5.21 3.59
CA VAL A 101 17.31 -5.59 3.53
C VAL A 101 16.84 -5.49 2.09
N ALA A 102 16.17 -6.53 1.61
CA ALA A 102 15.58 -6.56 0.28
C ALA A 102 14.23 -7.28 0.31
N SER A 103 13.35 -6.90 -0.62
CA SER A 103 12.10 -7.63 -0.85
C SER A 103 12.36 -8.94 -1.60
N GLU A 104 11.44 -9.88 -1.50
CA GLU A 104 11.41 -11.10 -2.31
C GLU A 104 11.29 -10.77 -3.82
N PRO A 105 11.97 -11.51 -4.75
CA PRO A 105 12.92 -12.58 -4.47
C PRO A 105 14.27 -12.04 -3.97
N TRP A 106 14.88 -12.77 -3.03
CA TRP A 106 16.18 -12.39 -2.45
C TRP A 106 17.28 -12.27 -3.52
N PRO A 107 17.91 -11.09 -3.68
CA PRO A 107 18.78 -10.83 -4.83
C PRO A 107 20.25 -11.21 -4.61
N PHE A 108 20.62 -11.83 -3.46
CA PHE A 108 22.00 -12.15 -3.13
C PHE A 108 22.23 -13.65 -3.10
N GLU A 109 23.47 -14.10 -3.34
CA GLU A 109 23.86 -15.52 -3.33
C GLU A 109 23.77 -16.13 -1.93
N ALA A 110 24.23 -15.40 -0.90
CA ALA A 110 24.11 -15.86 0.48
C ALA A 110 22.66 -15.73 0.96
N PHE A 111 22.16 -16.74 1.69
CA PHE A 111 20.84 -16.68 2.30
C PHE A 111 20.72 -15.51 3.28
N PRO A 112 19.52 -14.93 3.45
CA PRO A 112 19.29 -13.90 4.44
C PRO A 112 19.37 -14.49 5.86
N ASP A 113 19.85 -13.71 6.83
CA ASP A 113 19.89 -14.15 8.24
C ASP A 113 18.49 -14.33 8.82
N ALA A 114 17.53 -13.56 8.34
CA ALA A 114 16.12 -13.67 8.73
C ALA A 114 15.19 -13.38 7.55
N ARG A 115 13.99 -13.96 7.60
CA ARG A 115 12.88 -13.68 6.68
C ARG A 115 11.73 -13.08 7.44
N LEU A 116 11.21 -11.96 6.96
CA LEU A 116 10.06 -11.25 7.50
C LEU A 116 8.83 -11.51 6.63
N ASP A 117 7.79 -12.07 7.22
CA ASP A 117 6.46 -12.27 6.64
C ASP A 117 5.48 -11.35 7.38
N VAL A 118 4.72 -10.52 6.67
CA VAL A 118 3.73 -9.60 7.26
C VAL A 118 2.36 -9.87 6.66
N ARG A 119 1.39 -10.14 7.52
CA ARG A 119 0.02 -10.45 7.15
C ARG A 119 -0.93 -9.44 7.74
N PHE A 120 -1.56 -8.67 6.88
CA PHE A 120 -2.51 -7.65 7.28
C PHE A 120 -3.91 -8.26 7.43
N SER A 121 -4.55 -7.97 8.55
CA SER A 121 -5.99 -8.20 8.76
C SER A 121 -6.79 -6.98 8.32
N GLU A 122 -6.18 -5.79 8.39
CA GLU A 122 -6.78 -4.52 7.99
C GLU A 122 -5.69 -3.60 7.43
N LEU A 123 -5.99 -2.94 6.31
CA LEU A 123 -5.17 -1.86 5.75
C LEU A 123 -6.11 -0.91 5.01
N VAL A 124 -6.60 0.15 5.67
CA VAL A 124 -7.70 0.96 5.14
C VAL A 124 -7.67 2.40 5.63
N ALA A 125 -8.06 3.33 4.75
CA ALA A 125 -8.43 4.69 5.13
C ALA A 125 -9.86 4.70 5.68
N ARG A 126 -10.12 5.46 6.74
CA ARG A 126 -11.46 5.70 7.29
C ARG A 126 -11.92 7.13 6.97
N ASP A 127 -13.18 7.30 6.75
CA ASP A 127 -13.79 8.62 6.51
C ASP A 127 -13.63 9.58 7.70
N SER A 128 -13.38 9.04 8.89
CA SER A 128 -13.00 9.79 10.09
C SER A 128 -11.63 10.48 10.04
N GLY A 129 -10.85 10.28 8.98
CA GLY A 129 -9.50 10.86 8.86
C GLY A 129 -8.40 10.05 9.54
N VAL A 130 -8.55 8.73 9.61
CA VAL A 130 -7.53 7.81 10.14
C VAL A 130 -7.23 6.73 9.11
N PHE A 131 -5.94 6.53 8.83
CA PHE A 131 -5.47 5.35 8.09
C PHE A 131 -5.04 4.30 9.11
N ARG A 132 -5.62 3.11 9.05
CA ARG A 132 -5.36 2.03 10.01
C ARG A 132 -4.76 0.81 9.35
N ALA A 133 -3.84 0.15 10.07
CA ALA A 133 -3.37 -1.19 9.76
C ALA A 133 -3.32 -2.05 11.00
N SER A 134 -3.84 -3.25 10.91
CA SER A 134 -3.68 -4.31 11.91
C SER A 134 -3.29 -5.61 11.25
N GLY A 135 -2.64 -6.49 12.02
CA GLY A 135 -2.22 -7.78 11.49
C GLY A 135 -1.17 -8.46 12.36
N GLN A 136 -0.38 -9.30 11.71
CA GLN A 136 0.63 -10.12 12.35
C GLN A 136 1.92 -10.14 11.53
N TYR A 137 3.06 -10.14 12.20
CA TYR A 137 4.36 -10.37 11.59
C TYR A 137 5.02 -11.64 12.12
N PHE A 138 5.86 -12.24 11.29
CA PHE A 138 6.68 -13.41 11.61
C PHE A 138 8.10 -13.15 11.15
N VAL A 139 9.05 -13.44 12.00
CA VAL A 139 10.49 -13.44 11.70
C VAL A 139 10.97 -14.86 11.80
N ALA A 140 11.27 -15.47 10.66
CA ALA A 140 11.81 -16.82 10.57
C ALA A 140 13.33 -16.78 10.38
N VAL A 141 14.03 -17.68 11.04
CA VAL A 141 15.50 -17.85 10.97
C VAL A 141 15.81 -19.30 10.60
N GLU A 142 16.78 -19.52 9.73
CA GLU A 142 17.06 -20.86 9.19
C GLU A 142 17.37 -21.90 10.28
N ASP A 143 18.05 -21.50 11.37
CA ASP A 143 18.39 -22.39 12.47
C ASP A 143 17.26 -22.55 13.52
N GLY A 144 16.10 -21.92 13.30
CA GLY A 144 14.94 -21.92 14.19
C GLY A 144 15.16 -21.16 15.51
N ARG A 145 16.34 -20.55 15.71
CA ARG A 145 16.64 -19.78 16.91
C ARG A 145 16.30 -18.31 16.69
N ARG A 146 15.84 -17.65 17.76
CA ARG A 146 15.46 -16.22 17.72
C ARG A 146 14.30 -15.90 16.78
N GLU A 147 13.52 -16.90 16.37
CA GLU A 147 12.26 -16.66 15.67
C GLU A 147 11.32 -15.82 16.53
N ARG A 148 10.60 -14.91 15.92
CA ARG A 148 9.65 -14.02 16.59
C ARG A 148 8.38 -13.88 15.79
N SER A 149 7.31 -13.62 16.49
CA SER A 149 6.05 -13.19 15.90
C SER A 149 5.35 -12.23 16.85
N GLY A 150 4.49 -11.41 16.31
CA GLY A 150 3.69 -10.49 17.10
C GLY A 150 2.54 -9.90 16.32
N LEU A 151 1.61 -9.30 17.05
CA LEU A 151 0.50 -8.54 16.49
C LEU A 151 0.89 -7.07 16.39
N PHE A 152 0.33 -6.38 15.42
CA PHE A 152 0.39 -4.93 15.33
C PHE A 152 -0.99 -4.34 15.10
N ASP A 153 -1.18 -3.14 15.62
CA ASP A 153 -2.36 -2.30 15.42
C ASP A 153 -1.89 -0.84 15.45
N LEU A 154 -1.89 -0.20 14.29
CA LEU A 154 -1.30 1.12 14.07
C LEU A 154 -2.30 2.03 13.37
N GLU A 155 -2.28 3.31 13.73
CA GLU A 155 -3.13 4.32 13.14
C GLU A 155 -2.31 5.59 12.84
N VAL A 156 -2.59 6.21 11.70
CA VAL A 156 -2.02 7.50 11.29
C VAL A 156 -3.14 8.44 10.92
N PRO A 157 -3.25 9.61 11.55
CA PRO A 157 -4.26 10.58 11.17
C PRO A 157 -3.93 11.24 9.83
N PHE A 158 -4.96 11.62 9.07
CA PHE A 158 -4.86 12.44 7.87
C PHE A 158 -6.04 13.40 7.77
N ASP A 159 -5.88 14.47 6.99
CA ASP A 159 -6.98 15.39 6.68
C ASP A 159 -7.84 14.82 5.54
N PRO A 160 -9.11 14.45 5.78
CA PRO A 160 -10.00 13.95 4.73
C PRO A 160 -10.19 14.94 3.57
N ALA A 161 -10.09 16.25 3.83
CA ALA A 161 -10.18 17.27 2.79
C ALA A 161 -9.00 17.23 1.80
N GLY A 162 -7.89 16.63 2.17
CA GLY A 162 -6.73 16.40 1.30
C GLY A 162 -6.91 15.26 0.28
N GLY A 163 -8.02 14.52 0.36
CA GLY A 163 -8.40 13.48 -0.59
C GLY A 163 -7.38 12.35 -0.72
N PRO A 164 -7.28 11.73 -1.91
CA PRO A 164 -6.42 10.55 -2.12
C PRO A 164 -4.93 10.82 -1.87
N ASN A 165 -4.44 12.05 -2.06
CA ASN A 165 -3.06 12.43 -1.75
C ASN A 165 -2.76 12.34 -0.24
N ALA A 166 -3.71 12.79 0.60
CA ALA A 166 -3.58 12.68 2.06
C ALA A 166 -3.63 11.22 2.52
N ILE A 167 -4.47 10.40 1.90
CA ILE A 167 -4.54 8.95 2.14
C ILE A 167 -3.21 8.29 1.77
N ALA A 168 -2.62 8.62 0.62
CA ALA A 168 -1.34 8.07 0.18
C ALA A 168 -0.20 8.47 1.13
N ALA A 169 -0.16 9.72 1.59
CA ALA A 169 0.81 10.18 2.57
C ALA A 169 0.67 9.45 3.91
N ALA A 170 -0.57 9.28 4.39
CA ALA A 170 -0.84 8.54 5.64
C ALA A 170 -0.45 7.07 5.54
N ARG A 171 -0.71 6.41 4.40
CA ARG A 171 -0.23 5.03 4.14
C ARG A 171 1.30 4.95 4.23
N GLY A 172 2.02 5.85 3.56
CA GLY A 172 3.47 5.88 3.60
C GLY A 172 4.02 6.05 5.02
N GLN A 173 3.41 6.94 5.80
CA GLN A 173 3.77 7.14 7.21
C GLN A 173 3.47 5.89 8.05
N LEU A 174 2.32 5.26 7.84
CA LEU A 174 1.93 4.05 8.56
C LEU A 174 2.89 2.88 8.29
N ILE A 175 3.30 2.67 7.04
CA ILE A 175 4.27 1.61 6.69
C ILE A 175 5.65 1.93 7.29
N LEU A 176 6.04 3.19 7.41
CA LEU A 176 7.25 3.57 8.15
C LEU A 176 7.11 3.25 9.64
N ASP A 177 5.97 3.55 10.27
CA ASP A 177 5.73 3.27 11.69
C ASP A 177 5.70 1.76 11.96
N LEU A 178 5.13 0.97 11.03
CA LEU A 178 5.19 -0.49 11.07
C LEU A 178 6.65 -0.98 10.95
N SER A 179 7.45 -0.39 10.06
CA SER A 179 8.87 -0.74 9.94
C SER A 179 9.65 -0.46 11.22
N ARG A 180 9.38 0.67 11.90
CA ARG A 180 9.94 1.01 13.21
C ARG A 180 9.55 0.00 14.30
N PHE A 181 8.27 -0.35 14.31
CA PHE A 181 7.73 -1.34 15.24
C PHE A 181 8.39 -2.71 15.04
N ILE A 182 8.45 -3.21 13.81
CA ILE A 182 9.06 -4.52 13.50
C ILE A 182 10.56 -4.51 13.79
N ALA A 183 11.28 -3.43 13.48
CA ALA A 183 12.71 -3.33 13.79
C ALA A 183 12.97 -3.43 15.31
N ARG A 184 12.09 -2.86 16.13
CA ARG A 184 12.22 -2.85 17.60
C ARG A 184 11.75 -4.15 18.25
N GLU A 185 10.62 -4.70 17.81
CA GLU A 185 9.97 -5.85 18.47
C GLU A 185 10.32 -7.19 17.81
N GLY A 186 10.47 -7.21 16.48
CA GLY A 186 10.68 -8.44 15.70
C GLY A 186 12.14 -8.74 15.40
N LEU A 187 12.94 -7.72 15.10
CA LEU A 187 14.29 -7.91 14.59
C LEU A 187 15.41 -7.65 15.62
N ARG A 188 15.06 -7.36 16.83
CA ARG A 188 16.01 -7.04 17.92
C ARG A 188 16.45 -8.23 18.73
#